data_acfeadb539ebe169ed44df60fc5426de
#
_entry.id   acfeadb539ebe169ed44df60fc5426de
#
_cell.length_a   1.000
_cell.length_b   1.000
_cell.length_c   1.000
_cell.angle_alpha   90.00
_cell.angle_beta   90.00
_cell.angle_gamma   90.00
#
_symmetry.space_group_name_H-M   'P 1'
#
loop_
_entity.id
_entity.type
_entity.pdbx_description
1 polymer ?
#
loop_
_entity_poly.entity_id
_entity_poly.type
_entity_poly.pdbx_seq_one_letter_code
_entity_poly.pdbx_strand_id
1 'polypeptide(L)'
;VAEAWRRNSSNDLPAQVSVAAEGGDPLMQRALQLWLEAYGSAAGDLALQELCTGGLWVGGGTASKQLKGLQSASFLNAMRDKGRFRELIEGMQVTAVIDPDAGLFSAACRARMLAESGGTLA
;
A
#
# COMPACT_ATOMS: atom_id res chain seq x y z
N VAL A 1 -1.17 13.13 20.19
CA VAL A 1 -0.95 11.84 19.53
C VAL A 1 -0.32 10.83 20.49
N ALA A 2 0.85 11.11 21.11
CA ALA A 2 1.52 10.18 22.03
C ALA A 2 0.69 9.80 23.25
N GLU A 3 -0.14 10.72 23.75
CA GLU A 3 -0.96 10.50 24.93
C GLU A 3 -2.25 9.72 24.62
N ALA A 4 -2.82 9.92 23.45
CA ALA A 4 -3.90 9.09 22.91
C ALA A 4 -3.43 7.66 22.63
N TRP A 5 -2.20 7.52 22.18
CA TRP A 5 -1.54 6.23 21.96
C TRP A 5 -1.42 5.39 23.23
N ARG A 6 -1.00 6.01 24.35
CA ARG A 6 -0.86 5.32 25.62
C ARG A 6 -2.18 4.90 26.25
N ARG A 7 -3.28 5.64 25.96
CA ARG A 7 -4.60 5.35 26.55
C ARG A 7 -5.37 4.27 25.79
N ASN A 8 -5.04 4.01 24.52
CA ASN A 8 -5.86 3.19 23.64
C ASN A 8 -5.09 2.05 22.94
N SER A 9 -4.15 1.43 23.67
CA SER A 9 -3.32 0.34 23.13
C SER A 9 -4.12 -0.91 22.67
N SER A 10 -5.41 -0.99 22.99
CA SER A 10 -6.31 -2.08 22.57
C SER A 10 -7.14 -1.76 21.31
N ASN A 11 -7.10 -0.53 20.81
CA ASN A 11 -7.91 -0.10 19.67
C ASN A 11 -7.04 0.07 18.42
N ASP A 12 -7.59 -0.23 17.24
CA ASP A 12 -6.95 -0.05 15.93
C ASP A 12 -6.77 1.45 15.62
N LEU A 13 -5.69 2.04 16.14
CA LEU A 13 -5.38 3.46 16.00
C LEU A 13 -5.23 3.90 14.53
N PRO A 14 -4.60 3.14 13.62
CA PRO A 14 -4.58 3.50 12.22
C PRO A 14 -5.98 3.64 11.59
N ALA A 15 -6.91 2.76 11.95
CA ALA A 15 -8.29 2.87 11.48
C ALA A 15 -8.98 4.12 12.04
N GLN A 16 -8.73 4.47 13.31
CA GLN A 16 -9.27 5.68 13.93
C GLN A 16 -8.75 6.97 13.28
N VAL A 17 -7.47 7.01 12.89
CA VAL A 17 -6.90 8.13 12.13
C VAL A 17 -7.65 8.33 10.82
N SER A 18 -7.90 7.25 10.08
CA SER A 18 -8.64 7.32 8.82
C SER A 18 -10.06 7.84 9.00
N VAL A 19 -10.80 7.33 9.99
CA VAL A 19 -12.17 7.77 10.30
C VAL A 19 -12.20 9.24 10.73
N ALA A 20 -11.30 9.67 11.59
CA ALA A 20 -11.23 11.07 12.05
C ALA A 20 -10.81 12.03 10.91
N ALA A 21 -9.91 11.60 10.03
CA ALA A 21 -9.54 12.37 8.85
C ALA A 21 -10.72 12.55 7.88
N GLU A 22 -11.51 11.51 7.66
CA GLU A 22 -12.76 11.58 6.87
C GLU A 22 -13.80 12.50 7.54
N GLY A 23 -13.83 12.52 8.88
CA GLY A 23 -14.67 13.41 9.68
C GLY A 23 -14.21 14.88 9.68
N GLY A 24 -13.10 15.21 9.02
CA GLY A 24 -12.61 16.57 8.83
C GLY A 24 -11.61 17.05 9.90
N ASP A 25 -11.09 16.16 10.75
CA ASP A 25 -10.02 16.52 11.71
C ASP A 25 -8.72 16.89 10.97
N PRO A 26 -8.25 18.16 11.05
CA PRO A 26 -7.10 18.62 10.27
C PRO A 26 -5.79 17.90 10.64
N LEU A 27 -5.62 17.55 11.92
CA LEU A 27 -4.42 16.83 12.37
C LEU A 27 -4.39 15.42 11.83
N MET A 28 -5.53 14.72 11.84
CA MET A 28 -5.65 13.36 11.33
C MET A 28 -5.55 13.33 9.80
N GLN A 29 -6.09 14.35 9.12
CA GLN A 29 -5.89 14.52 7.68
C GLN A 29 -4.41 14.68 7.33
N ARG A 30 -3.68 15.50 8.08
CA ARG A 30 -2.23 15.67 7.87
C ARG A 30 -1.45 14.39 8.17
N ALA A 31 -1.81 13.68 9.22
CA ALA A 31 -1.19 12.40 9.56
C ALA A 31 -1.41 11.36 8.44
N LEU A 32 -2.63 11.25 7.94
CA LEU A 32 -2.97 10.36 6.83
C LEU A 32 -2.22 10.74 5.55
N GLN A 33 -2.13 12.03 5.24
CA GLN A 33 -1.39 12.53 4.09
C GLN A 33 0.09 12.15 4.16
N LEU A 34 0.75 12.38 5.29
CA LEU A 34 2.16 12.03 5.50
C LEU A 34 2.40 10.52 5.34
N TRP A 35 1.47 9.72 5.85
CA TRP A 35 1.54 8.27 5.67
C TRP A 35 1.41 7.87 4.20
N LEU A 36 0.48 8.47 3.45
CA LEU A 36 0.31 8.22 2.02
C LEU A 36 1.53 8.66 1.20
N GLU A 37 2.14 9.79 1.55
CA GLU A 37 3.38 10.28 0.93
C GLU A 37 4.54 9.29 1.17
N ALA A 38 4.71 8.82 2.40
CA ALA A 38 5.73 7.83 2.74
C ALA A 38 5.49 6.48 2.02
N TYR A 39 4.22 6.05 1.99
CA TYR A 39 3.85 4.81 1.31
C TYR A 39 4.06 4.90 -0.20
N GLY A 40 3.68 6.01 -0.83
CA GLY A 40 3.94 6.27 -2.25
C GLY A 40 5.43 6.30 -2.55
N SER A 41 6.22 6.97 -1.72
CA SER A 41 7.68 7.01 -1.89
C SER A 41 8.29 5.61 -1.85
N ALA A 42 7.93 4.78 -0.86
CA ALA A 42 8.40 3.40 -0.76
C ALA A 42 7.97 2.55 -1.97
N ALA A 43 6.72 2.72 -2.43
CA ALA A 43 6.22 2.03 -3.61
C ALA A 43 7.02 2.38 -4.87
N GLY A 44 7.39 3.67 -5.03
CA GLY A 44 8.23 4.13 -6.14
C GLY A 44 9.67 3.59 -6.07
N ASP A 45 10.25 3.46 -4.88
CA ASP A 45 11.57 2.87 -4.69
C ASP A 45 11.58 1.40 -5.08
N LEU A 46 10.58 0.63 -4.64
CA LEU A 46 10.41 -0.77 -5.02
C LEU A 46 10.18 -0.94 -6.52
N ALA A 47 9.36 -0.07 -7.11
CA ALA A 47 9.11 -0.11 -8.55
C ALA A 47 10.38 0.12 -9.39
N LEU A 48 11.28 0.99 -8.93
CA LEU A 48 12.59 1.20 -9.54
C LEU A 48 13.54 0.03 -9.31
N GLN A 49 13.60 -0.49 -8.09
CA GLN A 49 14.49 -1.58 -7.72
C GLN A 49 14.21 -2.83 -8.56
N GLU A 50 12.93 -3.15 -8.75
CA GLU A 50 12.49 -4.34 -9.48
C GLU A 50 12.19 -4.07 -10.97
N LEU A 51 12.32 -2.82 -11.44
CA LEU A 51 11.97 -2.39 -12.80
C LEU A 51 10.60 -2.92 -13.25
N CYS A 52 9.57 -2.60 -12.46
CA CYS A 52 8.21 -3.14 -12.61
C CYS A 52 7.49 -2.65 -13.88
N THR A 53 8.06 -2.90 -15.07
CA THR A 53 7.48 -2.46 -16.35
C THR A 53 6.11 -3.09 -16.65
N GLY A 54 5.80 -4.24 -16.04
CA GLY A 54 4.49 -4.88 -16.10
C GLY A 54 3.45 -4.33 -15.13
N GLY A 55 3.84 -3.38 -14.27
CA GLY A 55 2.99 -2.75 -13.27
C GLY A 55 3.32 -3.13 -11.83
N LEU A 56 2.85 -2.30 -10.91
CA LEU A 56 2.98 -2.46 -9.47
C LEU A 56 1.62 -2.85 -8.86
N TRP A 57 1.58 -3.93 -8.11
CA TRP A 57 0.38 -4.41 -7.43
C TRP A 57 0.46 -4.08 -5.94
N VAL A 58 -0.52 -3.33 -5.44
CA VAL A 58 -0.63 -2.95 -4.03
C VAL A 58 -1.77 -3.75 -3.40
N GLY A 59 -1.45 -4.63 -2.47
CA GLY A 59 -2.42 -5.54 -1.87
C GLY A 59 -2.45 -5.48 -0.35
N GLY A 60 -3.29 -6.34 0.24
CA GLY A 60 -3.50 -6.45 1.68
C GLY A 60 -4.62 -5.57 2.22
N GLY A 61 -4.92 -5.72 3.52
CA GLY A 61 -6.05 -5.06 4.16
C GLY A 61 -6.01 -3.52 4.10
N THR A 62 -4.83 -2.93 4.00
CA THR A 62 -4.65 -1.49 3.88
C THR A 62 -5.06 -0.98 2.48
N ALA A 63 -4.76 -1.73 1.42
CA ALA A 63 -5.08 -1.32 0.06
C ALA A 63 -6.60 -1.17 -0.15
N SER A 64 -7.39 -2.14 0.33
CA SER A 64 -8.85 -2.09 0.23
C SER A 64 -9.46 -0.97 1.05
N LYS A 65 -8.96 -0.72 2.27
CA LYS A 65 -9.45 0.31 3.18
C LYS A 65 -9.06 1.73 2.75
N GLN A 66 -7.91 1.89 2.07
CA GLN A 66 -7.34 3.18 1.67
C GLN A 66 -7.32 3.39 0.16
N LEU A 67 -8.28 2.81 -0.57
CA LEU A 67 -8.33 2.92 -2.03
C LEU A 67 -8.35 4.37 -2.52
N LYS A 68 -9.12 5.25 -1.88
CA LYS A 68 -9.15 6.70 -2.18
C LYS A 68 -7.79 7.34 -1.94
N GLY A 69 -7.10 6.94 -0.86
CA GLY A 69 -5.76 7.42 -0.56
C GLY A 69 -4.73 7.01 -1.60
N LEU A 70 -4.77 5.76 -2.07
CA LEU A 70 -3.90 5.26 -3.13
C LEU A 70 -4.13 5.96 -4.48
N GLN A 71 -5.33 6.49 -4.72
CA GLN A 71 -5.66 7.29 -5.89
C GLN A 71 -5.35 8.78 -5.70
N SER A 72 -4.95 9.20 -4.50
CA SER A 72 -4.70 10.59 -4.18
C SER A 72 -3.40 11.10 -4.79
N ALA A 73 -3.34 12.44 -4.98
CA ALA A 73 -2.13 13.12 -5.40
C ALA A 73 -0.97 12.92 -4.41
N SER A 74 -1.25 12.81 -3.12
CA SER A 74 -0.24 12.57 -2.08
C SER A 74 0.53 11.28 -2.32
N PHE A 75 -0.16 10.17 -2.58
CA PHE A 75 0.47 8.90 -2.89
C PHE A 75 1.16 8.91 -4.27
N LEU A 76 0.44 9.30 -5.32
CA LEU A 76 0.95 9.21 -6.69
C LEU A 76 2.12 10.15 -6.96
N ASN A 77 2.08 11.38 -6.44
CA ASN A 77 3.19 12.31 -6.61
C ASN A 77 4.44 11.84 -5.87
N ALA A 78 4.30 11.36 -4.63
CA ALA A 78 5.42 10.82 -3.86
C ALA A 78 6.02 9.57 -4.52
N MET A 79 5.20 8.71 -5.10
CA MET A 79 5.66 7.54 -5.86
C MET A 79 6.49 7.96 -7.08
N ARG A 80 6.05 9.00 -7.80
CA ARG A 80 6.67 9.51 -9.03
C ARG A 80 7.84 10.44 -8.78
N ASP A 81 8.03 10.93 -7.56
CA ASP A 81 9.13 11.85 -7.21
C ASP A 81 10.46 11.09 -7.08
N LYS A 82 10.99 10.66 -8.23
CA LYS A 82 12.23 9.89 -8.36
C LYS A 82 13.23 10.57 -9.29
N GLY A 83 13.24 11.90 -9.29
CA GLY A 83 14.18 12.70 -10.06
C GLY A 83 14.16 12.32 -11.54
N ARG A 84 15.31 11.95 -12.10
CA ARG A 84 15.47 11.58 -13.53
C ARG A 84 14.66 10.32 -13.95
N PHE A 85 14.21 9.52 -13.00
CA PHE A 85 13.42 8.32 -13.28
C PHE A 85 11.91 8.55 -13.24
N ARG A 86 11.48 9.80 -13.09
CA ARG A 86 10.06 10.15 -13.01
C ARG A 86 9.25 9.63 -14.18
N GLU A 87 9.72 9.86 -15.41
CA GLU A 87 9.02 9.40 -16.63
C GLU A 87 8.87 7.88 -16.68
N LEU A 88 9.87 7.15 -16.22
CA LEU A 88 9.80 5.69 -16.15
C LEU A 88 8.68 5.23 -15.19
N ILE A 89 8.61 5.84 -13.99
CA ILE A 89 7.58 5.52 -13.01
C ILE A 89 6.18 5.97 -13.46
N GLU A 90 6.06 7.09 -14.15
CA GLU A 90 4.78 7.57 -14.69
C GLU A 90 4.19 6.61 -15.74
N GLY A 91 5.04 5.88 -16.45
CA GLY A 91 4.63 4.81 -17.38
C GLY A 91 4.21 3.50 -16.70
N MET A 92 4.45 3.34 -15.40
CA MET A 92 4.10 2.12 -14.67
C MET A 92 2.67 2.17 -14.16
N GLN A 93 1.88 1.13 -14.48
CA GLN A 93 0.53 0.98 -13.95
C GLN A 93 0.56 0.57 -12.48
N VAL A 94 -0.24 1.23 -11.65
CA VAL A 94 -0.46 0.83 -10.25
C VAL A 94 -1.85 0.24 -10.10
N THR A 95 -1.93 -0.98 -9.60
CA THR A 95 -3.19 -1.70 -9.42
C THR A 95 -3.39 -2.04 -7.95
N ALA A 96 -4.51 -1.64 -7.37
CA ALA A 96 -4.88 -2.03 -6.02
C ALA A 96 -5.64 -3.37 -6.03
N VAL A 97 -5.17 -4.33 -5.25
CA VAL A 97 -5.86 -5.61 -5.00
C VAL A 97 -6.80 -5.41 -3.82
N ILE A 98 -8.09 -5.38 -4.10
CA ILE A 98 -9.13 -5.08 -3.09
C ILE A 98 -9.82 -6.34 -2.53
N ASP A 99 -9.56 -7.50 -3.11
CA ASP A 99 -10.09 -8.77 -2.63
C ASP A 99 -9.37 -9.18 -1.32
N PRO A 100 -10.09 -9.32 -0.18
CA PRO A 100 -9.48 -9.70 1.09
C PRO A 100 -8.88 -11.10 1.07
N ASP A 101 -9.37 -11.98 0.23
CA ASP A 101 -8.95 -13.38 0.14
C ASP A 101 -7.82 -13.61 -0.89
N ALA A 102 -7.43 -12.57 -1.64
CA ALA A 102 -6.41 -12.68 -2.68
C ALA A 102 -5.08 -13.28 -2.17
N GLY A 103 -4.65 -12.91 -0.97
CA GLY A 103 -3.43 -13.45 -0.35
C GLY A 103 -3.53 -14.94 -0.05
N LEU A 104 -4.64 -15.36 0.55
CA LEU A 104 -4.92 -16.76 0.87
C LEU A 104 -5.05 -17.60 -0.41
N PHE A 105 -5.79 -17.10 -1.39
CA PHE A 105 -5.95 -17.75 -2.69
C PHE A 105 -4.62 -17.92 -3.41
N SER A 106 -3.79 -16.89 -3.45
CA SER A 106 -2.46 -16.95 -4.06
C SER A 106 -1.54 -17.97 -3.37
N ALA A 107 -1.57 -18.03 -2.03
CA ALA A 107 -0.82 -19.00 -1.27
C ALA A 107 -1.30 -20.44 -1.55
N ALA A 108 -2.60 -20.66 -1.62
CA ALA A 108 -3.20 -21.96 -1.96
C ALA A 108 -2.82 -22.40 -3.38
N CYS A 109 -2.88 -21.50 -4.37
CA CYS A 109 -2.43 -21.78 -5.73
C CYS A 109 -0.95 -22.16 -5.77
N ARG A 110 -0.10 -21.43 -5.03
CA ARG A 110 1.34 -21.74 -4.97
C ARG A 110 1.61 -23.09 -4.30
N ALA A 111 0.94 -23.40 -3.21
CA ALA A 111 1.04 -24.70 -2.55
C ALA A 111 0.65 -25.86 -3.48
N ARG A 112 -0.45 -25.70 -4.22
CA ARG A 112 -0.90 -26.66 -5.22
C ARG A 112 0.15 -26.88 -6.32
N MET A 113 0.68 -25.80 -6.90
CA MET A 113 1.73 -25.87 -7.94
C MET A 113 2.97 -26.62 -7.45
N LEU A 114 3.39 -26.38 -6.20
CA LEU A 114 4.52 -27.08 -5.60
C LEU A 114 4.24 -28.57 -5.39
N ALA A 115 3.05 -28.93 -4.95
CA ALA A 115 2.64 -30.32 -4.79
C ALA A 115 2.62 -31.07 -6.13
N GLU A 116 2.10 -30.45 -7.19
CA GLU A 116 2.03 -30.99 -8.56
C GLU A 116 3.43 -31.12 -9.20
N SER A 117 4.38 -30.22 -8.86
CA SER A 117 5.77 -30.27 -9.36
C SER A 117 6.71 -31.21 -8.60
N GLY A 118 6.19 -32.03 -7.68
CA GLY A 118 6.99 -33.02 -6.94
C GLY A 118 7.80 -32.43 -5.78
N GLY A 119 7.42 -31.28 -5.26
CA GLY A 119 7.99 -30.72 -4.02
C GLY A 119 9.42 -30.19 -4.11
N THR A 120 9.97 -30.00 -5.30
CA THR A 120 11.29 -29.39 -5.44
C THR A 120 11.18 -27.88 -5.21
N LEU A 121 11.56 -27.43 -4.02
CA LEU A 121 11.82 -26.02 -3.74
C LEU A 121 13.06 -25.62 -4.54
N ALA A 122 12.81 -24.90 -5.61
CA ALA A 122 13.88 -24.17 -6.29
C ALA A 122 14.07 -22.82 -5.60
#